data_43307ef78e09ec90f1a6677e3544938e
#
_entry.id   43307ef78e09ec90f1a6677e3544938e
#
_cell.length_a   1.000
_cell.length_b   1.000
_cell.length_c   1.000
_cell.angle_alpha   90.00
_cell.angle_beta   90.00
_cell.angle_gamma   90.00
#
_symmetry.space_group_name_H-M   'P 1'
#
loop_
_entity.id
_entity.type
_entity.pdbx_description
1 polymer ?
#
loop_
_entity_poly.entity_id
_entity_poly.type
_entity_poly.pdbx_seq_one_letter_code
_entity_poly.pdbx_strand_id
1 'polypeptide(L)'
;MKKIKWLAAGIVCLSACMGSQQKAAVGLAETGDTLYLCVGRYASAADEGVQMYQFNQETGEAVYVSGLKGVSNPSYLVASTDGNRIYVVGEDEGASSTVNAVSFDRQTGKLVLMNTQLTQGGAPCYVTLSPEEDFVLTAYYMGGNISVFPLEENGRLKAGDTINFTGSGPDKERQSQPHLHCVQFTPDGRFLLANDLGTDRIHVFPVKEDGKSELLEKENTFDICLPSGCGPRHLCFAPNGKHAYLLTELSGEVIGLSYDEAGFDTIQHIKADTLDARGSADIHLSPDGKFLYASNRLKGDGIAIFEVSSEDGTLDKVGYQPTGIHPRNFNITPN
;
A
#
# COMPACT_ATOMS: atom_id res chain seq x y z
N MET A 1 -15.34 32.31 -19.83
CA MET A 1 -15.67 30.89 -19.61
C MET A 1 -14.67 30.06 -20.41
N LYS A 2 -13.54 29.69 -19.83
CA LYS A 2 -12.56 28.78 -20.44
C LYS A 2 -12.99 27.34 -20.11
N LYS A 3 -13.27 26.55 -21.14
CA LYS A 3 -13.54 25.12 -20.99
C LYS A 3 -12.24 24.42 -20.58
N ILE A 4 -12.18 23.96 -19.35
CA ILE A 4 -11.14 23.07 -18.86
C ILE A 4 -11.35 21.73 -19.55
N LYS A 5 -10.40 21.34 -20.41
CA LYS A 5 -10.34 19.99 -20.96
C LYS A 5 -9.78 19.11 -19.85
N TRP A 6 -10.60 18.26 -19.29
CA TRP A 6 -10.18 17.19 -18.37
C TRP A 6 -9.35 16.19 -19.18
N LEU A 7 -8.04 16.13 -18.91
CA LEU A 7 -7.26 14.93 -19.22
C LEU A 7 -7.66 13.91 -18.16
N ALA A 8 -8.33 12.86 -18.57
CA ALA A 8 -8.63 11.73 -17.71
C ALA A 8 -7.31 11.00 -17.39
N ALA A 9 -6.73 11.26 -16.23
CA ALA A 9 -5.76 10.35 -15.67
C ALA A 9 -6.49 9.01 -15.46
N GLY A 10 -6.02 7.95 -16.11
CA GLY A 10 -6.68 6.65 -16.09
C GLY A 10 -6.61 6.04 -14.69
N ILE A 11 -7.68 6.19 -13.93
CA ILE A 11 -7.85 5.51 -12.64
C ILE A 11 -8.37 4.11 -12.95
N VAL A 12 -7.56 3.08 -12.70
CA VAL A 12 -7.97 1.68 -12.88
C VAL A 12 -8.48 1.15 -11.56
N CYS A 13 -9.82 1.13 -11.40
CA CYS A 13 -10.49 0.38 -10.34
C CYS A 13 -10.73 -1.05 -10.82
N LEU A 14 -10.01 -2.03 -10.28
CA LEU A 14 -10.21 -3.44 -10.60
C LEU A 14 -11.36 -4.02 -9.78
N SER A 15 -12.57 -3.99 -10.36
CA SER A 15 -13.68 -4.85 -9.94
C SER A 15 -13.60 -6.15 -10.75
N ALA A 16 -13.43 -7.28 -10.07
CA ALA A 16 -13.38 -8.59 -10.72
C ALA A 16 -14.77 -8.96 -11.30
N CYS A 17 -14.96 -8.84 -12.62
CA CYS A 17 -16.04 -9.50 -13.34
C CYS A 17 -15.51 -10.78 -13.96
N MET A 18 -16.13 -11.93 -13.59
CA MET A 18 -15.85 -13.23 -14.20
C MET A 18 -16.35 -13.30 -15.65
N GLY A 19 -15.42 -13.58 -16.56
CA GLY A 19 -15.72 -13.99 -17.93
C GLY A 19 -14.58 -14.85 -18.44
N SER A 20 -14.91 -16.11 -18.79
CA SER A 20 -13.97 -17.07 -19.39
C SER A 20 -13.51 -16.59 -20.79
N GLN A 21 -12.23 -16.38 -21.00
CA GLN A 21 -11.66 -16.20 -22.33
C GLN A 21 -10.42 -17.05 -22.58
N GLN A 22 -10.33 -17.53 -23.83
CA GLN A 22 -9.34 -18.42 -24.38
C GLN A 22 -7.93 -17.80 -24.42
N LYS A 23 -6.92 -18.64 -24.16
CA LYS A 23 -5.50 -18.31 -24.28
C LYS A 23 -5.11 -18.08 -25.75
N ALA A 24 -4.75 -16.86 -26.08
CA ALA A 24 -3.92 -16.57 -27.24
C ALA A 24 -2.51 -16.24 -26.76
N ALA A 25 -1.49 -16.90 -27.29
CA ALA A 25 -0.08 -16.54 -27.05
C ALA A 25 0.19 -15.22 -27.79
N VAL A 26 0.25 -14.12 -27.05
CA VAL A 26 0.60 -12.80 -27.58
C VAL A 26 2.12 -12.65 -27.46
N GLY A 27 2.80 -12.43 -28.58
CA GLY A 27 4.20 -12.02 -28.60
C GLY A 27 4.35 -10.67 -27.91
N LEU A 28 5.23 -10.59 -26.92
CA LEU A 28 5.49 -9.40 -26.10
C LEU A 28 6.21 -8.35 -26.98
N ALA A 29 5.47 -7.38 -27.51
CA ALA A 29 6.06 -6.20 -28.14
C ALA A 29 6.14 -5.08 -27.09
N GLU A 30 7.36 -4.70 -26.70
CA GLU A 30 7.58 -3.50 -25.90
C GLU A 30 7.34 -2.26 -26.77
N THR A 31 6.23 -1.59 -26.55
CA THR A 31 6.05 -0.18 -26.95
C THR A 31 6.17 0.66 -25.69
N GLY A 32 6.74 1.86 -25.76
CA GLY A 32 7.02 2.73 -24.60
C GLY A 32 5.80 3.05 -23.72
N ASP A 33 4.59 2.69 -24.15
CA ASP A 33 3.31 2.96 -23.48
C ASP A 33 2.73 1.74 -22.74
N THR A 34 3.45 0.60 -22.73
CA THR A 34 2.98 -0.64 -22.13
C THR A 34 3.68 -0.90 -20.79
N LEU A 35 2.90 -0.97 -19.73
CA LEU A 35 3.35 -1.33 -18.38
C LEU A 35 3.00 -2.78 -18.07
N TYR A 36 3.71 -3.37 -17.08
CA TYR A 36 3.24 -4.56 -16.41
C TYR A 36 2.44 -4.18 -15.17
N LEU A 37 1.20 -4.68 -15.07
CA LEU A 37 0.34 -4.52 -13.91
C LEU A 37 0.26 -5.84 -13.16
N CYS A 38 0.81 -5.88 -11.93
CA CYS A 38 0.70 -7.01 -11.04
C CYS A 38 -0.48 -6.83 -10.08
N VAL A 39 -1.37 -7.82 -10.01
CA VAL A 39 -2.60 -7.77 -9.23
C VAL A 39 -2.64 -8.96 -8.27
N GLY A 40 -2.77 -8.65 -6.96
CA GLY A 40 -3.12 -9.62 -5.93
C GLY A 40 -4.62 -9.63 -5.64
N ARG A 41 -5.17 -10.76 -5.23
CA ARG A 41 -6.57 -10.88 -4.86
C ARG A 41 -6.79 -11.92 -3.76
N TYR A 42 -7.87 -11.83 -3.01
CA TYR A 42 -8.27 -12.91 -2.12
C TYR A 42 -8.61 -14.15 -2.94
N ALA A 43 -7.82 -15.21 -2.77
CA ALA A 43 -7.93 -16.47 -3.47
C ALA A 43 -7.27 -17.59 -2.68
N SER A 44 -7.69 -18.83 -2.90
CA SER A 44 -6.99 -19.98 -2.32
C SER A 44 -5.61 -20.16 -2.95
N ALA A 45 -4.69 -20.84 -2.25
CA ALA A 45 -3.38 -21.17 -2.80
C ALA A 45 -3.44 -22.08 -4.06
N ALA A 46 -4.57 -22.75 -4.30
CA ALA A 46 -4.78 -23.56 -5.51
C ALA A 46 -5.08 -22.72 -6.76
N ASP A 47 -5.47 -21.47 -6.57
CA ASP A 47 -5.82 -20.53 -7.62
C ASP A 47 -4.66 -19.62 -8.00
N GLU A 48 -4.74 -18.95 -9.13
CA GLU A 48 -3.80 -17.89 -9.53
C GLU A 48 -4.15 -16.59 -8.80
N GLY A 49 -3.77 -16.51 -7.52
CA GLY A 49 -4.05 -15.37 -6.65
C GLY A 49 -3.25 -14.12 -7.01
N VAL A 50 -2.04 -14.27 -7.54
CA VAL A 50 -1.22 -13.18 -8.11
C VAL A 50 -1.29 -13.29 -9.62
N GLN A 51 -1.64 -12.20 -10.30
CA GLN A 51 -1.79 -12.16 -11.75
C GLN A 51 -1.00 -11.00 -12.35
N MET A 52 -0.40 -11.24 -13.52
CA MET A 52 0.34 -10.26 -14.28
C MET A 52 -0.41 -9.93 -15.56
N TYR A 53 -0.51 -8.65 -15.85
CA TYR A 53 -1.13 -8.11 -17.05
C TYR A 53 -0.17 -7.17 -17.79
N GLN A 54 -0.21 -7.14 -19.09
CA GLN A 54 0.24 -5.98 -19.86
C GLN A 54 -0.86 -4.93 -19.82
N PHE A 55 -0.51 -3.72 -19.44
CA PHE A 55 -1.44 -2.61 -19.30
C PHE A 55 -1.05 -1.46 -20.23
N ASN A 56 -1.97 -1.06 -21.09
CA ASN A 56 -1.82 0.11 -21.94
C ASN A 56 -2.40 1.32 -21.20
N GLN A 57 -1.55 2.25 -20.82
CA GLN A 57 -1.97 3.41 -20.01
C GLN A 57 -2.76 4.47 -20.81
N GLU A 58 -2.71 4.47 -22.14
CA GLU A 58 -3.53 5.37 -22.96
C GLU A 58 -4.96 4.87 -23.13
N THR A 59 -5.12 3.55 -23.35
CA THR A 59 -6.43 2.96 -23.59
C THR A 59 -7.09 2.38 -22.34
N GLY A 60 -6.31 2.12 -21.28
CA GLY A 60 -6.76 1.40 -20.09
C GLY A 60 -6.93 -0.11 -20.31
N GLU A 61 -6.50 -0.65 -21.46
CA GLU A 61 -6.62 -2.08 -21.76
C GLU A 61 -5.61 -2.89 -20.94
N ALA A 62 -6.08 -3.96 -20.30
CA ALA A 62 -5.26 -4.91 -19.54
C ALA A 62 -5.35 -6.30 -20.18
N VAL A 63 -4.22 -6.82 -20.68
CA VAL A 63 -4.13 -8.16 -21.30
C VAL A 63 -3.42 -9.10 -20.33
N TYR A 64 -4.10 -10.19 -19.96
CA TYR A 64 -3.53 -11.20 -19.05
C TYR A 64 -2.28 -11.85 -19.66
N VAL A 65 -1.22 -11.94 -18.84
CA VAL A 65 0.07 -12.54 -19.23
C VAL A 65 0.27 -13.88 -18.52
N SER A 66 0.22 -13.89 -17.20
CA SER A 66 0.47 -15.09 -16.39
C SER A 66 -0.12 -14.94 -14.99
N GLY A 67 -0.23 -16.07 -14.28
CA GLY A 67 -0.63 -16.11 -12.88
C GLY A 67 0.24 -17.03 -12.05
N LEU A 68 0.32 -16.74 -10.75
CA LEU A 68 1.04 -17.53 -9.75
C LEU A 68 0.06 -18.20 -8.81
N LYS A 69 0.27 -19.50 -8.59
CA LYS A 69 -0.37 -20.31 -7.55
C LYS A 69 0.59 -20.50 -6.37
N GLY A 70 0.07 -20.95 -5.25
CA GLY A 70 0.88 -21.30 -4.07
C GLY A 70 0.87 -20.23 -2.97
N VAL A 71 0.22 -19.08 -3.19
CA VAL A 71 0.01 -18.04 -2.17
C VAL A 71 -1.47 -17.95 -1.87
N SER A 72 -1.85 -18.09 -0.60
CA SER A 72 -3.22 -17.92 -0.13
C SER A 72 -3.48 -16.44 0.15
N ASN A 73 -4.61 -15.93 -0.29
CA ASN A 73 -5.05 -14.54 -0.07
C ASN A 73 -3.96 -13.48 -0.31
N PRO A 74 -3.33 -13.41 -1.51
CA PRO A 74 -2.32 -12.40 -1.82
C PRO A 74 -2.96 -11.02 -1.98
N SER A 75 -3.28 -10.36 -0.87
CA SER A 75 -4.09 -9.13 -0.82
C SER A 75 -3.29 -7.85 -1.04
N TYR A 76 -1.96 -7.88 -0.77
CA TYR A 76 -1.06 -6.76 -0.96
C TYR A 76 0.31 -7.21 -1.46
N LEU A 77 0.95 -6.37 -2.27
CA LEU A 77 2.26 -6.68 -2.87
C LEU A 77 3.06 -5.39 -3.15
N VAL A 78 4.39 -5.57 -3.23
CA VAL A 78 5.33 -4.53 -3.66
C VAL A 78 6.32 -5.12 -4.65
N ALA A 79 6.67 -4.37 -5.69
CA ALA A 79 7.72 -4.74 -6.64
C ALA A 79 9.05 -4.08 -6.28
N SER A 80 10.17 -4.74 -6.59
CA SER A 80 11.49 -4.12 -6.59
C SER A 80 11.59 -3.04 -7.67
N THR A 81 12.50 -2.10 -7.51
CA THR A 81 12.70 -0.99 -8.45
C THR A 81 13.03 -1.46 -9.87
N ASP A 82 13.76 -2.58 -10.00
CA ASP A 82 14.06 -3.21 -11.29
C ASP A 82 12.85 -3.98 -11.89
N GLY A 83 11.78 -4.17 -11.09
CA GLY A 83 10.56 -4.87 -11.46
C GLY A 83 10.73 -6.38 -11.68
N ASN A 84 11.88 -6.98 -11.29
CA ASN A 84 12.13 -8.40 -11.47
C ASN A 84 11.75 -9.25 -10.24
N ARG A 85 11.49 -8.60 -9.12
CA ARG A 85 11.08 -9.23 -7.85
C ARG A 85 9.80 -8.61 -7.34
N ILE A 86 8.95 -9.43 -6.76
CA ILE A 86 7.67 -9.01 -6.17
C ILE A 86 7.57 -9.70 -4.81
N TYR A 87 7.24 -8.93 -3.78
CA TYR A 87 6.99 -9.47 -2.44
C TYR A 87 5.51 -9.35 -2.13
N VAL A 88 4.94 -10.46 -1.66
CA VAL A 88 3.48 -10.62 -1.57
C VAL A 88 3.13 -11.18 -0.20
N VAL A 89 2.17 -10.58 0.48
CA VAL A 89 1.59 -11.16 1.71
C VAL A 89 0.66 -12.32 1.36
N GLY A 90 0.58 -13.31 2.24
CA GLY A 90 -0.50 -14.29 2.28
C GLY A 90 -1.37 -13.96 3.49
N GLU A 91 -2.46 -13.20 3.29
CA GLU A 91 -3.30 -12.62 4.34
C GLU A 91 -4.24 -13.68 4.93
N ASP A 92 -3.65 -14.70 5.54
CA ASP A 92 -4.37 -15.71 6.30
C ASP A 92 -4.39 -15.36 7.79
N GLU A 93 -5.26 -15.99 8.55
CA GLU A 93 -5.32 -15.83 9.99
C GLU A 93 -4.31 -16.74 10.70
N GLY A 94 -3.67 -16.21 11.74
CA GLY A 94 -2.81 -16.98 12.63
C GLY A 94 -1.53 -17.53 11.98
N ALA A 95 -1.16 -18.76 12.32
CA ALA A 95 0.13 -19.36 11.97
C ALA A 95 0.29 -19.73 10.47
N SER A 96 -0.77 -19.69 9.68
CA SER A 96 -0.70 -19.93 8.23
C SER A 96 -0.33 -18.70 7.41
N SER A 97 -0.29 -17.54 8.01
CA SER A 97 0.08 -16.28 7.37
C SER A 97 1.51 -16.30 6.85
N THR A 98 1.71 -15.72 5.67
CA THR A 98 3.01 -15.78 4.98
C THR A 98 3.43 -14.44 4.41
N VAL A 99 4.73 -14.32 4.15
CA VAL A 99 5.30 -13.38 3.18
C VAL A 99 6.07 -14.18 2.14
N ASN A 100 5.95 -13.81 0.88
CA ASN A 100 6.40 -14.59 -0.26
C ASN A 100 7.28 -13.75 -1.18
N ALA A 101 8.45 -14.27 -1.58
CA ALA A 101 9.27 -13.68 -2.63
C ALA A 101 8.94 -14.36 -3.96
N VAL A 102 8.71 -13.56 -4.98
CA VAL A 102 8.34 -13.99 -6.33
C VAL A 102 9.29 -13.33 -7.32
N SER A 103 9.81 -14.07 -8.27
CA SER A 103 10.53 -13.52 -9.43
C SER A 103 9.59 -13.33 -10.60
N PHE A 104 9.83 -12.26 -11.36
CA PHE A 104 9.15 -12.00 -12.63
C PHE A 104 10.17 -11.87 -13.75
N ASP A 105 10.01 -12.70 -14.77
CA ASP A 105 10.80 -12.63 -15.99
C ASP A 105 10.03 -11.82 -17.05
N ARG A 106 10.49 -10.62 -17.33
CA ARG A 106 9.86 -9.70 -18.29
C ARG A 106 9.88 -10.21 -19.72
N GLN A 107 10.86 -11.04 -20.11
CA GLN A 107 10.97 -11.57 -21.46
C GLN A 107 9.93 -12.66 -21.74
N THR A 108 9.69 -13.50 -20.75
CA THR A 108 8.75 -14.62 -20.88
C THR A 108 7.38 -14.34 -20.24
N GLY A 109 7.29 -13.26 -19.45
CA GLY A 109 6.09 -12.94 -18.65
C GLY A 109 5.85 -13.89 -17.48
N LYS A 110 6.84 -14.69 -17.10
CA LYS A 110 6.67 -15.77 -16.11
C LYS A 110 6.86 -15.29 -14.68
N LEU A 111 5.92 -15.65 -13.81
CA LEU A 111 6.02 -15.53 -12.35
C LEU A 111 6.50 -16.86 -11.73
N VAL A 112 7.45 -16.81 -10.79
CA VAL A 112 7.94 -17.97 -10.06
C VAL A 112 8.06 -17.67 -8.57
N LEU A 113 7.41 -18.48 -7.72
CA LEU A 113 7.59 -18.40 -6.27
C LEU A 113 9.02 -18.82 -5.91
N MET A 114 9.78 -17.91 -5.34
CA MET A 114 11.18 -18.14 -4.96
C MET A 114 11.27 -18.82 -3.59
N ASN A 115 10.63 -18.24 -2.59
CA ASN A 115 10.47 -18.83 -1.26
C ASN A 115 9.36 -18.13 -0.48
N THR A 116 9.00 -18.74 0.64
CA THR A 116 7.98 -18.30 1.59
C THR A 116 8.58 -18.28 2.99
N GLN A 117 8.26 -17.26 3.77
CA GLN A 117 8.49 -17.23 5.20
C GLN A 117 7.14 -17.24 5.92
N LEU A 118 7.02 -18.06 6.98
CA LEU A 118 5.89 -17.96 7.90
C LEU A 118 6.02 -16.69 8.73
N THR A 119 4.92 -16.06 9.01
CA THR A 119 4.86 -14.87 9.85
C THR A 119 4.44 -15.23 11.26
N GLN A 120 4.82 -14.41 12.25
CA GLN A 120 4.39 -14.61 13.65
C GLN A 120 3.13 -13.79 13.99
N GLY A 121 2.56 -13.10 12.98
CA GLY A 121 1.34 -12.30 13.10
C GLY A 121 0.24 -12.79 12.16
N GLY A 122 -1.02 -12.57 12.54
CA GLY A 122 -2.16 -12.91 11.69
C GLY A 122 -2.57 -11.76 10.78
N ALA A 123 -3.08 -12.08 9.58
CA ALA A 123 -3.58 -11.18 8.57
C ALA A 123 -2.56 -10.07 8.17
N PRO A 124 -1.41 -10.43 7.56
CA PRO A 124 -0.52 -9.45 6.96
C PRO A 124 -1.25 -8.73 5.82
N CYS A 125 -1.43 -7.42 5.95
CA CYS A 125 -2.24 -6.62 5.02
C CYS A 125 -1.45 -5.56 4.26
N TYR A 126 -0.16 -5.41 4.55
CA TYR A 126 0.74 -4.48 3.89
C TYR A 126 2.17 -5.04 3.82
N VAL A 127 2.88 -4.75 2.74
CA VAL A 127 4.29 -5.10 2.55
C VAL A 127 5.02 -3.95 1.85
N THR A 128 6.25 -3.67 2.29
CA THR A 128 7.14 -2.68 1.67
C THR A 128 8.57 -3.19 1.61
N LEU A 129 9.40 -2.56 0.79
CA LEU A 129 10.86 -2.73 0.73
C LEU A 129 11.56 -1.60 1.48
N SER A 130 12.71 -1.89 2.08
CA SER A 130 13.63 -0.84 2.54
C SER A 130 14.15 -0.03 1.34
N PRO A 131 14.63 1.20 1.54
CA PRO A 131 15.17 2.03 0.45
C PRO A 131 16.27 1.35 -0.36
N GLU A 132 17.15 0.58 0.28
CA GLU A 132 18.25 -0.18 -0.37
C GLU A 132 17.80 -1.57 -0.87
N GLU A 133 16.52 -1.92 -0.70
CA GLU A 133 15.93 -3.22 -1.09
C GLU A 133 16.64 -4.44 -0.49
N ASP A 134 17.17 -4.31 0.71
CA ASP A 134 17.82 -5.39 1.48
C ASP A 134 16.97 -5.98 2.59
N PHE A 135 15.80 -5.34 2.87
CA PHE A 135 14.77 -5.83 3.79
C PHE A 135 13.37 -5.73 3.19
N VAL A 136 12.52 -6.67 3.57
CA VAL A 136 11.07 -6.62 3.39
C VAL A 136 10.41 -6.42 4.76
N LEU A 137 9.45 -5.49 4.83
CA LEU A 137 8.70 -5.23 6.06
C LEU A 137 7.21 -5.46 5.82
N THR A 138 6.53 -6.02 6.82
CA THR A 138 5.09 -6.32 6.75
C THR A 138 4.35 -5.78 7.97
N ALA A 139 3.10 -5.34 7.78
CA ALA A 139 2.18 -4.95 8.84
C ALA A 139 1.05 -5.98 8.98
N TYR A 140 0.68 -6.30 10.22
CA TYR A 140 -0.30 -7.33 10.55
C TYR A 140 -1.52 -6.75 11.25
N TYR A 141 -2.67 -6.87 10.59
CA TYR A 141 -3.92 -6.35 11.13
C TYR A 141 -4.38 -7.11 12.38
N MET A 142 -4.50 -8.44 12.28
CA MET A 142 -4.94 -9.27 13.41
C MET A 142 -3.82 -9.55 14.42
N GLY A 143 -2.57 -9.55 13.97
CA GLY A 143 -1.42 -9.78 14.84
C GLY A 143 -1.04 -8.60 15.72
N GLY A 144 -1.38 -7.37 15.33
CA GLY A 144 -1.00 -6.15 16.04
C GLY A 144 0.52 -5.97 16.13
N ASN A 145 1.24 -6.32 15.07
CA ASN A 145 2.69 -6.29 14.99
C ASN A 145 3.20 -5.95 13.58
N ILE A 146 4.50 -5.73 13.48
CA ILE A 146 5.23 -5.66 12.21
C ILE A 146 6.35 -6.71 12.20
N SER A 147 6.77 -7.15 11.02
CA SER A 147 7.97 -7.99 10.88
C SER A 147 8.94 -7.40 9.87
N VAL A 148 10.23 -7.67 10.10
CA VAL A 148 11.36 -7.22 9.28
C VAL A 148 12.11 -8.46 8.80
N PHE A 149 12.14 -8.71 7.50
CA PHE A 149 12.77 -9.85 6.87
C PHE A 149 13.99 -9.42 6.06
N PRO A 150 15.22 -9.77 6.47
CA PRO A 150 16.38 -9.52 5.62
C PRO A 150 16.29 -10.32 4.31
N LEU A 151 16.85 -9.77 3.24
CA LEU A 151 16.96 -10.44 1.95
C LEU A 151 18.33 -11.07 1.75
N GLU A 152 18.36 -12.14 0.97
CA GLU A 152 19.57 -12.67 0.35
C GLU A 152 19.92 -11.82 -0.89
N GLU A 153 21.15 -11.89 -1.39
CA GLU A 153 21.57 -11.20 -2.61
C GLU A 153 20.70 -11.52 -3.83
N ASN A 154 20.15 -12.73 -3.89
CA ASN A 154 19.23 -13.14 -4.96
C ASN A 154 17.78 -12.69 -4.73
N GLY A 155 17.48 -11.98 -3.62
CA GLY A 155 16.15 -11.47 -3.27
C GLY A 155 15.25 -12.46 -2.54
N ARG A 156 15.77 -13.62 -2.07
CA ARG A 156 15.00 -14.55 -1.23
C ARG A 156 14.88 -13.99 0.19
N LEU A 157 13.75 -14.24 0.82
CA LEU A 157 13.50 -13.86 2.22
C LEU A 157 14.29 -14.74 3.18
N LYS A 158 15.01 -14.15 4.13
CA LYS A 158 15.53 -14.82 5.33
C LYS A 158 14.47 -14.84 6.43
N ALA A 159 14.75 -15.57 7.52
CA ALA A 159 13.91 -15.49 8.72
C ALA A 159 13.93 -14.06 9.27
N GLY A 160 12.75 -13.55 9.63
CA GLY A 160 12.58 -12.18 10.11
C GLY A 160 12.36 -12.07 11.61
N ASP A 161 12.52 -10.85 12.11
CA ASP A 161 12.19 -10.45 13.46
C ASP A 161 10.80 -9.79 13.51
N THR A 162 10.14 -9.87 14.66
CA THR A 162 8.80 -9.30 14.88
C THR A 162 8.83 -8.28 16.01
N ILE A 163 8.15 -7.14 15.79
CA ILE A 163 7.94 -6.08 16.78
C ILE A 163 6.45 -6.05 17.11
N ASN A 164 6.13 -6.36 18.39
CA ASN A 164 4.75 -6.39 18.87
C ASN A 164 4.38 -5.06 19.53
N PHE A 165 3.11 -4.65 19.33
CA PHE A 165 2.55 -3.45 19.94
C PHE A 165 1.49 -3.81 20.97
N THR A 166 1.17 -2.88 21.85
CA THR A 166 0.14 -3.01 22.88
C THR A 166 -0.68 -1.73 22.96
N GLY A 167 -1.92 -1.85 23.39
CA GLY A 167 -2.82 -0.71 23.52
C GLY A 167 -4.19 -0.99 22.90
N SER A 168 -5.04 0.02 22.93
CA SER A 168 -6.37 -0.01 22.34
C SER A 168 -6.88 1.43 22.14
N GLY A 169 -7.85 1.59 21.25
CA GLY A 169 -8.57 2.85 21.03
C GLY A 169 -9.97 2.85 21.67
N PRO A 170 -10.76 3.87 21.40
CA PRO A 170 -12.10 4.04 21.98
C PRO A 170 -13.15 3.10 21.38
N ASP A 171 -12.99 2.67 20.14
CA ASP A 171 -13.92 1.76 19.47
C ASP A 171 -13.66 0.31 19.90
N LYS A 172 -14.59 -0.24 20.70
CA LYS A 172 -14.42 -1.56 21.28
C LYS A 172 -14.49 -2.72 20.26
N GLU A 173 -15.08 -2.48 19.10
CA GLU A 173 -15.21 -3.48 18.03
C GLU A 173 -14.01 -3.43 17.07
N ARG A 174 -13.52 -2.21 16.77
CA ARG A 174 -12.51 -1.99 15.75
C ARG A 174 -11.11 -1.66 16.30
N GLN A 175 -11.02 -1.33 17.60
CA GLN A 175 -9.79 -0.85 18.25
C GLN A 175 -9.55 -1.53 19.61
N SER A 176 -9.98 -2.79 19.76
CA SER A 176 -9.79 -3.54 21.03
C SER A 176 -8.33 -3.93 21.29
N GLN A 177 -7.49 -3.88 20.26
CA GLN A 177 -6.05 -4.18 20.27
C GLN A 177 -5.35 -3.40 19.15
N PRO A 178 -4.01 -3.40 19.06
CA PRO A 178 -3.28 -2.84 17.93
C PRO A 178 -3.67 -3.54 16.61
N HIS A 179 -3.74 -2.77 15.52
CA HIS A 179 -4.03 -3.23 14.17
C HIS A 179 -3.13 -2.50 13.19
N LEU A 180 -1.91 -3.02 12.95
CA LEU A 180 -0.97 -2.40 12.03
C LEU A 180 -1.46 -2.56 10.59
N HIS A 181 -1.63 -1.44 9.88
CA HIS A 181 -2.23 -1.46 8.55
C HIS A 181 -1.31 -0.97 7.42
N CYS A 182 -0.23 -0.29 7.76
CA CYS A 182 0.75 0.21 6.81
C CYS A 182 2.11 0.33 7.49
N VAL A 183 3.17 0.03 6.76
CA VAL A 183 4.56 0.33 7.12
C VAL A 183 5.22 1.00 5.92
N GLN A 184 5.79 2.19 6.11
CA GLN A 184 6.36 2.96 5.02
C GLN A 184 7.55 3.79 5.48
N PHE A 185 8.61 3.82 4.67
CA PHE A 185 9.77 4.68 4.93
C PHE A 185 9.49 6.11 4.53
N THR A 186 10.15 7.04 5.25
CA THR A 186 10.26 8.42 4.78
C THR A 186 11.07 8.47 3.48
N PRO A 187 10.85 9.47 2.60
CA PRO A 187 11.56 9.56 1.32
C PRO A 187 13.08 9.65 1.42
N ASP A 188 13.58 10.17 2.54
CA ASP A 188 15.01 10.25 2.86
C ASP A 188 15.57 8.99 3.56
N GLY A 189 14.71 8.00 3.82
CA GLY A 189 15.06 6.74 4.47
C GLY A 189 15.38 6.81 5.96
N ARG A 190 15.24 8.00 6.61
CA ARG A 190 15.60 8.16 8.03
C ARG A 190 14.66 7.46 9.00
N PHE A 191 13.39 7.32 8.64
CA PHE A 191 12.38 6.74 9.53
C PHE A 191 11.52 5.72 8.80
N LEU A 192 11.06 4.72 9.55
CA LEU A 192 9.93 3.86 9.21
C LEU A 192 8.71 4.32 10.02
N LEU A 193 7.59 4.53 9.35
CA LEU A 193 6.29 4.82 9.94
C LEU A 193 5.44 3.54 9.92
N ALA A 194 4.85 3.19 11.07
CA ALA A 194 3.92 2.06 11.20
C ALA A 194 2.56 2.58 11.71
N ASN A 195 1.55 2.57 10.84
CA ASN A 195 0.23 3.08 11.15
C ASN A 195 -0.58 2.03 11.92
N ASP A 196 -0.97 2.35 13.14
CA ASP A 196 -1.76 1.49 14.01
C ASP A 196 -3.21 1.98 14.13
N LEU A 197 -4.09 1.39 13.32
CA LEU A 197 -5.53 1.66 13.34
C LEU A 197 -6.14 1.43 14.72
N GLY A 198 -5.61 0.43 15.44
CA GLY A 198 -6.18 0.00 16.73
C GLY A 198 -5.88 0.94 17.90
N THR A 199 -4.83 1.76 17.80
CA THR A 199 -4.39 2.64 18.91
C THR A 199 -4.39 4.12 18.56
N ASP A 200 -4.82 4.50 17.36
CA ASP A 200 -4.82 5.88 16.85
C ASP A 200 -3.41 6.51 16.87
N ARG A 201 -2.40 5.73 16.41
CA ARG A 201 -1.00 6.16 16.42
C ARG A 201 -0.29 5.84 15.11
N ILE A 202 0.74 6.62 14.82
CA ILE A 202 1.82 6.23 13.93
C ILE A 202 3.04 5.99 14.80
N HIS A 203 3.54 4.76 14.85
CA HIS A 203 4.81 4.44 15.50
C HIS A 203 5.95 4.76 14.55
N VAL A 204 6.91 5.56 14.99
CA VAL A 204 8.01 6.05 14.16
C VAL A 204 9.32 5.46 14.67
N PHE A 205 9.99 4.70 13.82
CA PHE A 205 11.26 4.05 14.11
C PHE A 205 12.38 4.76 13.34
N PRO A 206 13.42 5.28 13.99
CA PRO A 206 14.63 5.67 13.29
C PRO A 206 15.27 4.46 12.59
N VAL A 207 15.79 4.68 11.38
CA VAL A 207 16.51 3.69 10.60
C VAL A 207 18.00 3.81 10.89
N LYS A 208 18.69 2.69 11.13
CA LYS A 208 20.14 2.66 11.39
C LYS A 208 20.93 2.97 10.13
N GLU A 209 21.90 3.85 10.22
CA GLU A 209 22.76 4.23 9.09
C GLU A 209 23.57 3.05 8.52
N ASP A 210 24.01 2.09 9.38
CA ASP A 210 24.77 0.93 8.96
C ASP A 210 23.91 -0.31 8.62
N GLY A 211 22.59 -0.25 8.91
CA GLY A 211 21.47 -1.14 8.55
C GLY A 211 21.69 -2.65 8.35
N LYS A 212 22.94 -3.13 8.42
CA LYS A 212 23.31 -4.46 7.96
C LYS A 212 22.88 -5.63 8.84
N SER A 213 22.79 -5.42 10.15
CA SER A 213 22.43 -6.46 11.11
C SER A 213 21.06 -6.27 11.72
N GLU A 214 20.64 -5.03 11.88
CA GLU A 214 19.34 -4.62 12.42
C GLU A 214 18.96 -3.27 11.80
N LEU A 215 17.83 -3.24 11.11
CA LEU A 215 17.41 -2.08 10.33
C LEU A 215 16.90 -0.91 11.20
N LEU A 216 16.19 -1.21 12.30
CA LEU A 216 15.43 -0.23 13.08
C LEU A 216 16.06 0.00 14.46
N GLU A 217 16.11 1.27 14.89
CA GLU A 217 16.47 1.66 16.25
C GLU A 217 15.28 1.57 17.19
N LYS A 218 14.99 0.38 17.69
CA LYS A 218 13.79 0.11 18.52
C LYS A 218 13.72 0.92 19.80
N GLU A 219 14.89 1.29 20.38
CA GLU A 219 14.99 2.04 21.63
C GLU A 219 14.66 3.52 21.49
N ASN A 220 14.78 4.06 20.27
CA ASN A 220 14.53 5.47 19.93
C ASN A 220 13.17 5.69 19.23
N THR A 221 12.27 4.72 19.32
CA THR A 221 10.93 4.80 18.74
C THR A 221 10.11 5.87 19.47
N PHE A 222 9.34 6.64 18.71
CA PHE A 222 8.36 7.61 19.24
C PHE A 222 7.03 7.50 18.49
N ASP A 223 5.97 8.07 19.07
CA ASP A 223 4.63 8.01 18.52
C ASP A 223 4.14 9.37 18.06
N ILE A 224 3.52 9.44 16.88
CA ILE A 224 2.64 10.53 16.49
C ILE A 224 1.23 10.13 16.95
N CYS A 225 0.71 10.85 17.95
CA CYS A 225 -0.64 10.63 18.47
C CYS A 225 -1.65 11.34 17.60
N LEU A 226 -2.69 10.62 17.18
CA LEU A 226 -3.73 11.09 16.27
C LEU A 226 -5.06 11.28 17.02
N PRO A 227 -6.08 11.93 16.42
CA PRO A 227 -7.40 12.05 17.02
C PRO A 227 -8.00 10.70 17.38
N SER A 228 -8.58 10.65 18.57
CA SER A 228 -9.17 9.42 19.13
C SER A 228 -10.29 8.86 18.25
N GLY A 229 -10.23 7.59 17.90
CA GLY A 229 -11.20 6.91 17.06
C GLY A 229 -11.00 7.16 15.55
N CYS A 230 -9.89 7.75 15.13
CA CYS A 230 -9.64 8.02 13.72
C CYS A 230 -9.28 6.77 12.91
N GLY A 231 -8.52 5.84 13.49
CA GLY A 231 -8.08 4.61 12.83
C GLY A 231 -7.17 4.85 11.64
N PRO A 232 -5.88 5.21 11.85
CA PRO A 232 -4.92 5.44 10.77
C PRO A 232 -4.72 4.18 9.93
N ARG A 233 -4.71 4.34 8.60
CA ARG A 233 -4.65 3.21 7.68
C ARG A 233 -3.46 3.29 6.73
N HIS A 234 -3.60 3.91 5.59
CA HIS A 234 -2.55 4.09 4.60
C HIS A 234 -2.03 5.52 4.57
N LEU A 235 -0.77 5.68 4.18
CA LEU A 235 -0.09 6.95 4.11
C LEU A 235 0.68 7.03 2.79
N CYS A 236 0.81 8.22 2.21
CA CYS A 236 1.71 8.49 1.09
C CYS A 236 2.48 9.79 1.29
N PHE A 237 3.70 9.84 0.76
CA PHE A 237 4.52 11.05 0.77
C PHE A 237 4.38 11.83 -0.53
N ALA A 238 4.42 13.15 -0.42
CA ALA A 238 4.51 14.03 -1.59
C ALA A 238 5.89 13.88 -2.27
N PRO A 239 5.97 14.07 -3.61
CA PRO A 239 7.24 13.96 -4.34
C PRO A 239 8.34 14.92 -3.85
N ASN A 240 7.95 16.03 -3.20
CA ASN A 240 8.89 16.98 -2.60
C ASN A 240 9.54 16.47 -1.30
N GLY A 241 9.06 15.34 -0.76
CA GLY A 241 9.55 14.77 0.50
C GLY A 241 9.20 15.55 1.77
N LYS A 242 8.45 16.66 1.67
CA LYS A 242 8.14 17.56 2.80
C LYS A 242 6.77 17.38 3.39
N HIS A 243 5.89 16.68 2.70
CA HIS A 243 4.51 16.45 3.16
C HIS A 243 4.17 14.97 3.08
N ALA A 244 3.35 14.52 4.01
CA ALA A 244 2.74 13.21 3.99
C ALA A 244 1.22 13.33 4.21
N TYR A 245 0.46 12.39 3.66
CA TYR A 245 -0.99 12.36 3.77
C TYR A 245 -1.42 11.00 4.26
N LEU A 246 -2.02 11.00 5.45
CA LEU A 246 -2.54 9.82 6.11
C LEU A 246 -4.04 9.72 5.90
N LEU A 247 -4.51 8.60 5.38
CA LEU A 247 -5.93 8.28 5.33
C LEU A 247 -6.35 7.49 6.56
N THR A 248 -7.38 7.96 7.24
CA THR A 248 -7.95 7.29 8.41
C THR A 248 -9.19 6.48 8.00
N GLU A 249 -9.23 5.19 8.36
CA GLU A 249 -10.33 4.30 7.97
C GLU A 249 -11.63 4.62 8.70
N LEU A 250 -11.54 4.89 10.01
CA LEU A 250 -12.72 4.98 10.87
C LEU A 250 -13.34 6.39 10.84
N SER A 251 -12.54 7.44 10.86
CA SER A 251 -13.06 8.82 10.76
C SER A 251 -13.26 9.29 9.32
N GLY A 252 -12.68 8.61 8.33
CA GLY A 252 -12.83 8.97 6.92
C GLY A 252 -12.19 10.31 6.56
N GLU A 253 -11.09 10.66 7.20
CA GLU A 253 -10.35 11.90 7.00
C GLU A 253 -8.99 11.64 6.34
N VAL A 254 -8.52 12.63 5.59
CA VAL A 254 -7.10 12.77 5.28
C VAL A 254 -6.50 13.74 6.30
N ILE A 255 -5.42 13.29 6.96
CA ILE A 255 -4.60 14.12 7.84
C ILE A 255 -3.34 14.47 7.07
N GLY A 256 -3.15 15.75 6.77
CA GLY A 256 -1.94 16.29 6.19
C GLY A 256 -0.88 16.50 7.26
N LEU A 257 0.34 16.06 7.00
CA LEU A 257 1.50 16.19 7.86
C LEU A 257 2.62 16.93 7.10
N SER A 258 3.26 17.90 7.74
CA SER A 258 4.58 18.38 7.30
C SER A 258 5.66 17.44 7.83
N TYR A 259 6.76 17.36 7.11
CA TYR A 259 7.94 16.57 7.47
C TYR A 259 9.21 17.33 7.15
N ASP A 260 10.08 17.47 8.14
CA ASP A 260 11.41 18.10 8.02
C ASP A 260 12.43 17.46 8.98
N GLU A 261 13.53 18.16 9.25
CA GLU A 261 14.57 17.71 10.18
C GLU A 261 14.09 17.62 11.63
N ALA A 262 13.09 18.40 12.02
CA ALA A 262 12.52 18.41 13.37
C ALA A 262 11.50 17.28 13.58
N GLY A 263 10.97 16.68 12.51
CA GLY A 263 10.03 15.56 12.56
C GLY A 263 8.72 15.84 11.81
N PHE A 264 7.59 15.52 12.43
CA PHE A 264 6.26 15.60 11.83
C PHE A 264 5.35 16.54 12.60
N ASP A 265 4.69 17.45 11.88
CA ASP A 265 3.61 18.29 12.42
C ASP A 265 2.34 18.15 11.59
N THR A 266 1.18 18.17 12.26
CA THR A 266 -0.11 18.16 11.57
C THR A 266 -0.42 19.52 10.98
N ILE A 267 -0.72 19.56 9.67
CA ILE A 267 -1.07 20.80 8.95
C ILE A 267 -2.57 20.90 8.64
N GLN A 268 -3.27 19.78 8.47
CA GLN A 268 -4.69 19.80 8.12
C GLN A 268 -5.42 18.49 8.46
N HIS A 269 -6.73 18.61 8.72
CA HIS A 269 -7.71 17.51 8.70
C HIS A 269 -8.79 17.84 7.68
N ILE A 270 -9.06 16.94 6.73
CA ILE A 270 -10.09 17.14 5.71
C ILE A 270 -10.86 15.85 5.44
N LYS A 271 -12.19 15.93 5.30
CA LYS A 271 -13.05 14.77 5.04
C LYS A 271 -12.89 14.23 3.62
N ALA A 272 -12.44 12.97 3.51
CA ALA A 272 -12.53 12.16 2.30
C ALA A 272 -13.90 11.48 2.19
N ASP A 273 -14.35 10.84 3.27
CA ASP A 273 -15.68 10.25 3.40
C ASP A 273 -16.66 11.22 4.08
N THR A 274 -17.71 11.60 3.37
CA THR A 274 -18.77 12.49 3.86
C THR A 274 -20.04 11.73 4.27
N LEU A 275 -20.05 10.41 4.15
CA LEU A 275 -21.19 9.54 4.47
C LEU A 275 -21.02 8.79 5.78
N ASP A 276 -19.91 9.03 6.47
CA ASP A 276 -19.56 8.35 7.71
C ASP A 276 -19.67 6.82 7.57
N ALA A 277 -19.08 6.30 6.50
CA ALA A 277 -19.10 4.89 6.16
C ALA A 277 -18.12 4.06 7.00
N ARG A 278 -17.08 4.70 7.57
CA ARG A 278 -16.05 4.07 8.39
C ARG A 278 -15.26 2.98 7.64
N GLY A 279 -14.97 3.25 6.36
CA GLY A 279 -14.36 2.30 5.46
C GLY A 279 -13.41 2.90 4.42
N SER A 280 -12.82 4.07 4.69
CA SER A 280 -11.78 4.63 3.81
C SER A 280 -10.61 3.67 3.70
N ALA A 281 -9.94 3.61 2.53
CA ALA A 281 -9.04 2.51 2.26
C ALA A 281 -7.65 2.95 1.78
N ASP A 282 -7.51 3.40 0.56
CA ASP A 282 -6.21 3.63 -0.05
C ASP A 282 -6.01 5.08 -0.47
N ILE A 283 -4.75 5.51 -0.54
CA ILE A 283 -4.40 6.91 -0.78
C ILE A 283 -3.15 7.00 -1.64
N HIS A 284 -3.22 7.80 -2.70
CA HIS A 284 -2.10 8.05 -3.61
C HIS A 284 -2.10 9.49 -4.11
N LEU A 285 -0.90 10.01 -4.39
CA LEU A 285 -0.69 11.27 -5.08
C LEU A 285 -0.50 11.05 -6.58
N SER A 286 -0.92 12.02 -7.40
CA SER A 286 -0.47 12.06 -8.80
C SER A 286 1.06 12.15 -8.88
N PRO A 287 1.70 11.65 -9.97
CA PRO A 287 3.16 11.69 -10.10
C PRO A 287 3.75 13.10 -10.00
N ASP A 288 3.00 14.13 -10.42
CA ASP A 288 3.40 15.54 -10.31
C ASP A 288 3.09 16.17 -8.94
N GLY A 289 2.48 15.42 -8.03
CA GLY A 289 2.14 15.84 -6.67
C GLY A 289 1.01 16.87 -6.56
N LYS A 290 0.29 17.17 -7.66
CA LYS A 290 -0.76 18.20 -7.66
C LYS A 290 -2.12 17.73 -7.16
N PHE A 291 -2.37 16.43 -7.23
CA PHE A 291 -3.62 15.84 -6.80
C PHE A 291 -3.40 14.68 -5.85
N LEU A 292 -4.26 14.59 -4.86
CA LEU A 292 -4.35 13.46 -3.95
C LEU A 292 -5.69 12.74 -4.16
N TYR A 293 -5.63 11.42 -4.13
CA TYR A 293 -6.77 10.53 -4.32
C TYR A 293 -6.92 9.64 -3.09
N ALA A 294 -8.15 9.53 -2.55
CA ALA A 294 -8.45 8.69 -1.39
C ALA A 294 -9.71 7.86 -1.64
N SER A 295 -9.61 6.54 -1.56
CA SER A 295 -10.74 5.64 -1.80
C SER A 295 -11.59 5.44 -0.56
N ASN A 296 -12.91 5.35 -0.76
CA ASN A 296 -13.92 5.11 0.27
C ASN A 296 -14.77 3.90 -0.11
N ARG A 297 -15.17 3.11 0.89
CA ARG A 297 -15.95 1.86 0.77
C ARG A 297 -17.22 1.92 1.62
N LEU A 298 -18.08 0.91 1.47
CA LEU A 298 -19.23 0.56 2.31
C LEU A 298 -20.51 1.35 2.03
N LYS A 299 -20.50 2.67 1.92
CA LYS A 299 -21.72 3.47 1.68
C LYS A 299 -21.68 4.31 0.41
N GLY A 300 -20.52 4.77 0.02
CA GLY A 300 -20.32 5.62 -1.14
C GLY A 300 -19.05 5.22 -1.85
N ASP A 301 -19.03 4.01 -2.42
CA ASP A 301 -17.86 3.45 -3.09
C ASP A 301 -17.33 4.41 -4.16
N GLY A 302 -16.11 4.89 -3.98
CA GLY A 302 -15.52 5.88 -4.87
C GLY A 302 -14.22 6.45 -4.35
N ILE A 303 -13.69 7.43 -5.07
CA ILE A 303 -12.42 8.08 -4.83
C ILE A 303 -12.66 9.58 -4.63
N ALA A 304 -12.33 10.11 -3.46
CA ALA A 304 -12.26 11.53 -3.21
C ALA A 304 -11.01 12.12 -3.86
N ILE A 305 -11.15 13.29 -4.49
CA ILE A 305 -10.09 13.96 -5.25
C ILE A 305 -9.83 15.32 -4.60
N PHE A 306 -8.55 15.57 -4.29
CA PHE A 306 -8.10 16.81 -3.69
C PHE A 306 -7.04 17.46 -4.58
N GLU A 307 -7.07 18.78 -4.68
CA GLU A 307 -5.96 19.58 -5.18
C GLU A 307 -4.99 19.84 -4.02
N VAL A 308 -3.70 19.72 -4.28
CA VAL A 308 -2.63 19.92 -3.29
C VAL A 308 -2.03 21.32 -3.49
N SER A 309 -2.03 22.14 -2.46
CA SER A 309 -1.35 23.43 -2.45
C SER A 309 0.16 23.25 -2.58
N SER A 310 0.75 23.85 -3.59
CA SER A 310 2.21 23.84 -3.79
C SER A 310 2.97 24.71 -2.78
N GLU A 311 2.26 25.57 -2.05
CA GLU A 311 2.84 26.52 -1.09
C GLU A 311 3.05 25.84 0.27
N ASP A 312 2.02 25.19 0.81
CA ASP A 312 2.01 24.67 2.18
C ASP A 312 1.55 23.22 2.31
N GLY A 313 1.22 22.54 1.19
CA GLY A 313 0.77 21.15 1.19
C GLY A 313 -0.66 20.95 1.68
N THR A 314 -1.45 21.99 1.90
CA THR A 314 -2.86 21.85 2.27
C THR A 314 -3.70 21.32 1.10
N LEU A 315 -4.85 20.75 1.41
CA LEU A 315 -5.73 20.06 0.48
C LEU A 315 -7.06 20.81 0.32
N ASP A 316 -7.52 20.94 -0.93
CA ASP A 316 -8.88 21.36 -1.26
C ASP A 316 -9.62 20.22 -1.98
N LYS A 317 -10.78 19.80 -1.46
CA LYS A 317 -11.57 18.73 -2.09
C LYS A 317 -12.24 19.26 -3.36
N VAL A 318 -11.79 18.77 -4.51
CA VAL A 318 -12.23 19.25 -5.83
C VAL A 318 -13.17 18.29 -6.56
N GLY A 319 -13.28 17.03 -6.10
CA GLY A 319 -14.13 16.07 -6.78
C GLY A 319 -14.35 14.76 -6.02
N TYR A 320 -15.19 13.92 -6.63
CA TYR A 320 -15.45 12.54 -6.21
C TYR A 320 -15.76 11.69 -7.42
N GLN A 321 -15.03 10.60 -7.63
CA GLN A 321 -15.23 9.65 -8.71
C GLN A 321 -15.87 8.38 -8.17
N PRO A 322 -17.15 8.07 -8.49
CA PRO A 322 -17.74 6.78 -8.18
C PRO A 322 -16.98 5.62 -8.83
N THR A 323 -16.91 4.49 -8.13
CA THR A 323 -16.23 3.28 -8.60
C THR A 323 -17.15 2.07 -8.56
N GLY A 324 -16.62 0.89 -8.83
CA GLY A 324 -17.24 -0.39 -8.46
C GLY A 324 -17.24 -0.59 -6.95
N ILE A 325 -17.82 -1.72 -6.51
CA ILE A 325 -18.00 -2.05 -5.10
C ILE A 325 -16.66 -2.25 -4.40
N HIS A 326 -16.48 -1.63 -3.23
CA HIS A 326 -15.35 -1.77 -2.32
C HIS A 326 -13.97 -1.51 -2.96
N PRO A 327 -13.66 -0.27 -3.41
CA PRO A 327 -12.34 0.09 -3.91
C PRO A 327 -11.30 0.07 -2.77
N ARG A 328 -10.81 -1.16 -2.43
CA ARG A 328 -9.87 -1.38 -1.33
C ARG A 328 -8.47 -0.85 -1.63
N ASN A 329 -8.05 -0.97 -2.89
CA ASN A 329 -6.77 -0.50 -3.39
C ASN A 329 -6.95 0.01 -4.84
N PHE A 330 -6.15 0.98 -5.21
CA PHE A 330 -6.02 1.48 -6.57
C PHE A 330 -4.57 1.91 -6.82
N ASN A 331 -4.21 2.14 -8.07
CA ASN A 331 -2.91 2.69 -8.40
C ASN A 331 -3.05 3.78 -9.46
N ILE A 332 -2.03 4.63 -9.57
CA ILE A 332 -1.95 5.71 -10.55
C ILE A 332 -0.80 5.37 -11.50
N THR A 333 -1.05 5.47 -12.81
CA THR A 333 -0.01 5.26 -13.81
C THR A 333 1.06 6.35 -13.71
N PRO A 334 2.33 6.04 -14.08
CA PRO A 334 3.44 6.99 -13.96
C PRO A 334 3.33 8.25 -14.84
N ASN A 335 2.45 8.24 -15.85
CA ASN A 335 2.31 9.33 -16.86
C ASN A 335 1.04 10.13 -16.62
#